data_86f9f08cceddbaf5a02a944f9d29e53b
#
_entry.id   86f9f08cceddbaf5a02a944f9d29e53b
#
_cell.length_a   1.000
_cell.length_b   1.000
_cell.length_c   1.000
_cell.angle_alpha   90.00
_cell.angle_beta   90.00
_cell.angle_gamma   90.00
#
_symmetry.space_group_name_H-M   'P 1'
#
loop_
_entity.id
_entity.type
_entity.pdbx_description
1 polymer ?
#
loop_
_entity_poly.entity_id
_entity_poly.type
_entity_poly.pdbx_seq_one_letter_code
_entity_poly.pdbx_strand_id
1 'polypeptide(L)'
;MAKNIKTRAEDYAQWYLDVIKAAQLADYSPVRGCMVIRPEGFAVWEAIQRDLDRRFKETGHVNAYFPLLIPQSFLTKEAQHVEGFAMECAVVTHSKLEHGAHGLKPGGELEEPLIVRPTSETVIGHMYAQWVQSYRDLPVLINQWCNVMRWELRTRLFLRTAEFLWQEGHTAHETEQEAEAETLRMLEVYRAFAEDVLAIPVIKGRKTEAEKFPGAVKTYAIEGLMQDGKALQCGTSHNLGQNFAKAFDIKFLGRDNKIVHAWTTSWGVSTRLIGAMIMAHSDDDGLVLPPRVAQNVVAIVPIFKTDEERAKVAAFVEKVVRSLVGDEEFEAARTRQQGEVASYFFDKITHQRVIVDWRDARPGDKQFHWEQRGIPFRFEIGPKDVEGGSIMVDR
;
A
#
# COMPACT_ATOMS: atom_id res chain seq x y z
N MET A 1 26.90 7.94 -10.09
CA MET A 1 26.39 6.56 -9.87
C MET A 1 26.53 6.21 -8.39
N ALA A 2 25.44 5.79 -7.79
CA ALA A 2 25.39 5.33 -6.41
C ALA A 2 26.30 4.11 -6.22
N LYS A 3 27.35 4.22 -5.43
CA LYS A 3 28.32 3.12 -5.21
C LYS A 3 27.72 1.87 -4.55
N ASN A 4 26.50 1.95 -4.03
CA ASN A 4 25.81 0.91 -3.25
C ASN A 4 24.52 0.40 -3.92
N ILE A 5 24.23 0.82 -5.15
CA ILE A 5 23.12 0.34 -5.96
C ILE A 5 23.71 -0.25 -7.25
N LYS A 6 23.42 -1.52 -7.55
CA LYS A 6 23.71 -2.09 -8.87
C LYS A 6 22.86 -1.42 -9.93
N THR A 7 23.37 -1.34 -11.15
CA THR A 7 22.58 -0.82 -12.25
C THR A 7 21.51 -1.84 -12.71
N ARG A 8 20.41 -1.34 -13.29
CA ARG A 8 19.36 -2.20 -13.88
C ARG A 8 19.90 -3.14 -14.95
N ALA A 9 20.92 -2.70 -15.70
CA ALA A 9 21.55 -3.49 -16.74
C ALA A 9 22.44 -4.61 -16.19
N GLU A 10 23.09 -4.42 -15.04
CA GLU A 10 23.93 -5.42 -14.40
C GLU A 10 23.13 -6.52 -13.73
N ASP A 11 22.14 -6.16 -12.92
CA ASP A 11 21.29 -7.10 -12.19
C ASP A 11 20.00 -6.41 -11.72
N TYR A 12 18.96 -6.49 -12.53
CA TYR A 12 17.66 -5.85 -12.24
C TYR A 12 17.04 -6.33 -10.93
N ALA A 13 17.26 -7.59 -10.57
CA ALA A 13 16.72 -8.15 -9.34
C ALA A 13 17.42 -7.59 -8.09
N GLN A 14 18.73 -7.45 -8.14
CA GLN A 14 19.51 -6.88 -7.04
C GLN A 14 19.34 -5.36 -6.98
N TRP A 15 19.29 -4.67 -8.14
CA TRP A 15 18.97 -3.25 -8.22
C TRP A 15 17.70 -2.91 -7.44
N TYR A 16 16.63 -3.65 -7.64
CA TYR A 16 15.36 -3.45 -6.94
C TYR A 16 15.52 -3.51 -5.41
N LEU A 17 16.27 -4.49 -4.91
CA LEU A 17 16.54 -4.64 -3.47
C LEU A 17 17.46 -3.56 -2.94
N ASP A 18 18.45 -3.16 -3.73
CA ASP A 18 19.39 -2.09 -3.36
C ASP A 18 18.67 -0.74 -3.25
N VAL A 19 17.74 -0.42 -4.16
CA VAL A 19 16.89 0.78 -4.10
C VAL A 19 16.05 0.78 -2.81
N ILE A 20 15.38 -0.33 -2.49
CA ILE A 20 14.58 -0.45 -1.25
C ILE A 20 15.44 -0.19 -0.02
N LYS A 21 16.64 -0.78 0.02
CA LYS A 21 17.58 -0.63 1.14
C LYS A 21 18.13 0.78 1.25
N ALA A 22 18.58 1.38 0.14
CA ALA A 22 19.12 2.73 0.09
C ALA A 22 18.08 3.78 0.51
N ALA A 23 16.84 3.63 0.04
CA ALA A 23 15.73 4.48 0.40
C ALA A 23 15.12 4.18 1.78
N GLN A 24 15.60 3.13 2.46
CA GLN A 24 15.13 2.71 3.79
C GLN A 24 13.61 2.40 3.83
N LEU A 25 13.07 1.77 2.78
CA LEU A 25 11.63 1.50 2.70
C LEU A 25 11.21 0.26 3.49
N ALA A 26 12.03 -0.79 3.49
CA ALA A 26 11.73 -2.03 4.18
C ALA A 26 12.99 -2.83 4.51
N ASP A 27 12.87 -3.73 5.51
CA ASP A 27 13.87 -4.71 5.88
C ASP A 27 13.25 -6.10 6.01
N TYR A 28 14.07 -7.15 5.96
CA TYR A 28 13.63 -8.50 6.26
C TYR A 28 13.37 -8.66 7.75
N SER A 29 12.27 -9.31 8.10
CA SER A 29 11.98 -9.66 9.50
C SER A 29 12.67 -10.97 9.92
N PRO A 30 12.75 -11.28 11.22
CA PRO A 30 13.21 -12.59 11.68
C PRO A 30 12.32 -13.75 11.20
N VAL A 31 11.06 -13.49 10.85
CA VAL A 31 10.15 -14.49 10.28
C VAL A 31 10.37 -14.53 8.78
N ARG A 32 10.79 -15.69 8.28
CA ARG A 32 11.07 -15.85 6.85
C ARG A 32 9.86 -15.49 5.99
N GLY A 33 10.10 -14.63 5.01
CA GLY A 33 9.07 -14.20 4.06
C GLY A 33 8.22 -13.01 4.51
N CYS A 34 8.31 -12.62 5.78
CA CYS A 34 7.71 -11.40 6.28
C CYS A 34 8.69 -10.23 6.18
N MET A 35 8.18 -9.02 6.00
CA MET A 35 9.00 -7.80 5.93
C MET A 35 8.62 -6.84 7.06
N VAL A 36 9.60 -6.04 7.47
CA VAL A 36 9.36 -4.82 8.26
C VAL A 36 9.24 -3.67 7.27
N ILE A 37 8.10 -3.02 7.20
CA ILE A 37 7.95 -1.78 6.44
C ILE A 37 8.46 -0.66 7.35
N ARG A 38 9.52 0.03 6.92
CA ARG A 38 10.13 1.12 7.68
C ARG A 38 9.29 2.40 7.56
N PRO A 39 9.53 3.42 8.39
CA PRO A 39 8.74 4.65 8.37
C PRO A 39 8.60 5.28 6.99
N GLU A 40 9.68 5.33 6.18
CA GLU A 40 9.65 5.88 4.83
C GLU A 40 8.73 5.09 3.88
N GLY A 41 8.81 3.76 3.94
CA GLY A 41 7.92 2.89 3.16
C GLY A 41 6.48 2.92 3.66
N PHE A 42 6.29 3.04 4.98
CA PHE A 42 4.95 3.11 5.56
C PHE A 42 4.24 4.43 5.22
N ALA A 43 4.99 5.54 5.18
CA ALA A 43 4.45 6.83 4.75
C ALA A 43 3.93 6.80 3.30
N VAL A 44 4.60 6.06 2.40
CA VAL A 44 4.08 5.82 1.04
C VAL A 44 2.79 5.01 1.08
N TRP A 45 2.72 3.98 1.93
CA TRP A 45 1.50 3.19 2.12
C TRP A 45 0.34 4.03 2.65
N GLU A 46 0.58 4.89 3.63
CA GLU A 46 -0.43 5.82 4.17
C GLU A 46 -0.95 6.80 3.10
N ALA A 47 -0.07 7.27 2.21
CA ALA A 47 -0.47 8.12 1.09
C ALA A 47 -1.37 7.36 0.09
N ILE A 48 -1.02 6.11 -0.24
CA ILE A 48 -1.84 5.21 -1.08
C ILE A 48 -3.19 4.97 -0.41
N GLN A 49 -3.19 4.60 0.87
CA GLN A 49 -4.40 4.33 1.65
C GLN A 49 -5.33 5.54 1.68
N ARG A 50 -4.81 6.71 1.97
CA ARG A 50 -5.59 7.96 2.07
C ARG A 50 -6.32 8.30 0.77
N ASP A 51 -5.66 8.24 -0.39
CA ASP A 51 -6.30 8.57 -1.67
C ASP A 51 -7.31 7.48 -2.09
N LEU A 52 -6.96 6.21 -1.96
CA LEU A 52 -7.88 5.12 -2.29
C LEU A 52 -9.09 5.10 -1.35
N ASP A 53 -8.91 5.29 -0.04
CA ASP A 53 -10.02 5.32 0.92
C ASP A 53 -11.00 6.46 0.62
N ARG A 54 -10.50 7.63 0.21
CA ARG A 54 -11.32 8.73 -0.28
C ARG A 54 -12.14 8.32 -1.50
N ARG A 55 -11.49 7.69 -2.51
CA ARG A 55 -12.17 7.24 -3.75
C ARG A 55 -13.23 6.19 -3.46
N PHE A 56 -12.99 5.26 -2.53
CA PHE A 56 -13.99 4.27 -2.12
C PHE A 56 -15.19 4.92 -1.45
N LYS A 57 -14.98 5.89 -0.57
CA LYS A 57 -16.07 6.65 0.07
C LYS A 57 -16.87 7.46 -0.94
N GLU A 58 -16.23 8.03 -1.95
CA GLU A 58 -16.90 8.74 -3.05
C GLU A 58 -17.80 7.82 -3.90
N THR A 59 -17.52 6.52 -3.92
CA THR A 59 -18.37 5.52 -4.57
C THR A 59 -19.42 4.90 -3.64
N GLY A 60 -19.52 5.39 -2.39
CA GLY A 60 -20.54 4.97 -1.42
C GLY A 60 -20.08 3.83 -0.49
N HIS A 61 -18.85 3.38 -0.58
CA HIS A 61 -18.32 2.33 0.29
C HIS A 61 -18.00 2.85 1.69
N VAL A 62 -18.13 1.97 2.67
CA VAL A 62 -17.78 2.22 4.07
C VAL A 62 -16.75 1.21 4.56
N ASN A 63 -15.91 1.64 5.50
CA ASN A 63 -14.93 0.74 6.09
C ASN A 63 -15.55 -0.10 7.20
N ALA A 64 -15.19 -1.37 7.25
CA ALA A 64 -15.46 -2.28 8.35
C ALA A 64 -14.19 -3.03 8.73
N TYR A 65 -14.23 -3.78 9.82
CA TYR A 65 -13.14 -4.64 10.26
C TYR A 65 -13.67 -6.02 10.62
N PHE A 66 -13.05 -7.05 10.06
CA PHE A 66 -13.34 -8.45 10.35
C PHE A 66 -12.14 -9.10 11.05
N PRO A 67 -12.36 -10.10 11.91
CA PRO A 67 -11.31 -10.73 12.69
C PRO A 67 -10.20 -11.36 11.85
N LEU A 68 -8.98 -11.32 12.40
CA LEU A 68 -7.79 -11.95 11.80
C LEU A 68 -7.93 -13.49 11.71
N LEU A 69 -8.55 -14.10 12.72
CA LEU A 69 -8.65 -15.55 12.85
C LEU A 69 -9.99 -16.06 12.35
N ILE A 70 -9.93 -17.10 11.52
CA ILE A 70 -11.08 -17.76 10.89
C ILE A 70 -11.12 -19.21 11.38
N PRO A 71 -12.26 -19.73 11.85
CA PRO A 71 -12.40 -21.15 12.17
C PRO A 71 -12.08 -22.05 10.97
N GLN A 72 -11.33 -23.13 11.17
CA GLN A 72 -10.97 -24.05 10.08
C GLN A 72 -12.20 -24.63 9.38
N SER A 73 -13.29 -24.88 10.12
CA SER A 73 -14.55 -25.37 9.57
C SER A 73 -15.14 -24.48 8.48
N PHE A 74 -14.90 -23.15 8.55
CA PHE A 74 -15.38 -22.21 7.52
C PHE A 74 -14.64 -22.40 6.20
N LEU A 75 -13.30 -22.57 6.25
CA LEU A 75 -12.53 -22.87 5.04
C LEU A 75 -12.84 -24.25 4.47
N THR A 76 -13.11 -25.22 5.33
CA THR A 76 -13.54 -26.56 4.89
C THR A 76 -14.86 -26.50 4.12
N LYS A 77 -15.81 -25.71 4.61
CA LYS A 77 -17.09 -25.45 3.92
C LYS A 77 -16.88 -24.77 2.58
N GLU A 78 -15.98 -23.78 2.51
CA GLU A 78 -15.64 -23.08 1.28
C GLU A 78 -14.98 -24.01 0.25
N ALA A 79 -13.99 -24.82 0.68
CA ALA A 79 -13.27 -25.73 -0.19
C ALA A 79 -14.17 -26.81 -0.84
N GLN A 80 -15.33 -27.10 -0.27
CA GLN A 80 -16.36 -27.98 -0.87
C GLN A 80 -17.09 -27.32 -2.04
N HIS A 81 -17.09 -25.99 -2.10
CA HIS A 81 -17.85 -25.21 -3.08
C HIS A 81 -16.95 -24.39 -4.04
N VAL A 82 -15.69 -24.16 -3.67
CA VAL A 82 -14.72 -23.36 -4.42
C VAL A 82 -13.47 -24.18 -4.71
N GLU A 83 -13.35 -24.63 -5.94
CA GLU A 83 -12.18 -25.40 -6.39
C GLU A 83 -10.93 -24.50 -6.47
N GLY A 84 -9.79 -24.96 -5.93
CA GLY A 84 -8.50 -24.28 -6.04
C GLY A 84 -8.25 -23.15 -5.05
N PHE A 85 -9.02 -23.07 -3.95
CA PHE A 85 -8.76 -22.09 -2.90
C PHE A 85 -7.40 -22.32 -2.20
N ALA A 86 -6.68 -21.24 -1.86
CA ALA A 86 -5.32 -21.29 -1.33
C ALA A 86 -5.25 -22.05 0.00
N MET A 87 -4.53 -23.17 0.02
CA MET A 87 -4.29 -23.97 1.23
C MET A 87 -3.01 -23.57 1.99
N GLU A 88 -2.16 -22.72 1.40
CA GLU A 88 -0.96 -22.20 2.05
C GLU A 88 -1.32 -21.06 3.01
N CYS A 89 -1.67 -21.42 4.25
CA CYS A 89 -2.04 -20.49 5.32
C CYS A 89 -1.31 -20.81 6.64
N ALA A 90 -1.27 -19.87 7.57
CA ALA A 90 -0.81 -20.09 8.91
C ALA A 90 -1.97 -20.60 9.78
N VAL A 91 -1.70 -21.68 10.52
CA VAL A 91 -2.68 -22.37 11.37
C VAL A 91 -2.32 -22.16 12.83
N VAL A 92 -3.27 -21.67 13.64
CA VAL A 92 -3.15 -21.50 15.09
C VAL A 92 -3.84 -22.68 15.77
N THR A 93 -3.06 -23.47 16.47
CA THR A 93 -3.51 -24.71 17.12
C THR A 93 -3.53 -24.64 18.65
N HIS A 94 -2.89 -23.62 19.24
CA HIS A 94 -2.74 -23.49 20.69
C HIS A 94 -3.04 -22.05 21.13
N SER A 95 -3.58 -21.90 22.34
CA SER A 95 -4.02 -20.63 22.89
C SER A 95 -3.01 -19.94 23.82
N LYS A 96 -1.96 -20.64 24.26
CA LYS A 96 -0.97 -20.12 25.23
C LYS A 96 0.40 -20.78 25.07
N LEU A 97 1.38 -20.22 25.77
CA LEU A 97 2.68 -20.81 25.99
C LEU A 97 2.77 -21.35 27.42
N GLU A 98 3.43 -22.49 27.60
CA GLU A 98 3.72 -23.13 28.89
C GLU A 98 5.22 -23.35 29.05
N HIS A 99 5.69 -23.39 30.30
CA HIS A 99 7.07 -23.77 30.60
C HIS A 99 7.31 -25.24 30.28
N GLY A 100 8.34 -25.53 29.50
CA GLY A 100 8.82 -26.88 29.19
C GLY A 100 10.27 -27.09 29.63
N ALA A 101 10.79 -28.29 29.47
CA ALA A 101 12.16 -28.63 29.89
C ALA A 101 13.26 -27.80 29.17
N HIS A 102 12.99 -27.30 27.96
CA HIS A 102 13.95 -26.55 27.14
C HIS A 102 13.48 -25.15 26.80
N GLY A 103 12.59 -24.53 27.59
CA GLY A 103 12.02 -23.21 27.38
C GLY A 103 10.50 -23.24 27.18
N LEU A 104 9.95 -22.23 26.51
CA LEU A 104 8.52 -22.16 26.27
C LEU A 104 8.09 -23.14 25.17
N LYS A 105 6.97 -23.80 25.35
CA LYS A 105 6.31 -24.69 24.39
C LYS A 105 4.84 -24.28 24.21
N PRO A 106 4.22 -24.61 23.06
CA PRO A 106 2.78 -24.48 22.90
C PRO A 106 2.01 -25.26 23.96
N GLY A 107 0.92 -24.69 24.47
CA GLY A 107 0.02 -25.29 25.44
C GLY A 107 -1.41 -24.77 25.24
N GLY A 108 -2.37 -25.47 25.80
CA GLY A 108 -3.79 -25.16 25.61
C GLY A 108 -4.21 -25.37 24.15
N GLU A 109 -4.15 -26.63 23.71
CA GLU A 109 -4.62 -27.02 22.37
C GLU A 109 -6.08 -26.55 22.16
N LEU A 110 -6.37 -25.97 20.99
CA LEU A 110 -7.71 -25.51 20.64
C LEU A 110 -8.57 -26.72 20.22
N GLU A 111 -9.84 -26.73 20.57
CA GLU A 111 -10.81 -27.73 20.11
C GLU A 111 -10.94 -27.71 18.58
N GLU A 112 -10.87 -26.51 17.98
CA GLU A 112 -10.84 -26.30 16.54
C GLU A 112 -9.66 -25.39 16.20
N PRO A 113 -8.78 -25.76 15.25
CA PRO A 113 -7.74 -24.89 14.75
C PRO A 113 -8.31 -23.60 14.11
N LEU A 114 -7.59 -22.51 14.27
CA LEU A 114 -7.92 -21.23 13.65
C LEU A 114 -6.92 -20.91 12.54
N ILE A 115 -7.39 -20.29 11.49
CA ILE A 115 -6.58 -19.90 10.34
C ILE A 115 -6.33 -18.41 10.41
N VAL A 116 -5.07 -17.99 10.29
CA VAL A 116 -4.74 -16.59 10.02
C VAL A 116 -5.20 -16.28 8.61
N ARG A 117 -6.13 -15.35 8.46
CA ARG A 117 -6.82 -15.07 7.17
C ARG A 117 -5.85 -14.92 5.99
N PRO A 118 -5.98 -15.73 4.93
CA PRO A 118 -5.30 -15.51 3.65
C PRO A 118 -6.07 -14.52 2.75
N THR A 119 -7.36 -14.36 3.03
CA THR A 119 -8.36 -13.45 2.47
C THR A 119 -9.61 -13.54 3.34
N SER A 120 -10.58 -12.66 3.20
CA SER A 120 -11.71 -12.57 4.16
C SER A 120 -13.07 -12.96 3.60
N GLU A 121 -13.18 -13.47 2.36
CA GLU A 121 -14.46 -13.88 1.76
C GLU A 121 -15.28 -14.80 2.69
N THR A 122 -14.61 -15.72 3.35
CA THR A 122 -15.21 -16.72 4.25
C THR A 122 -15.92 -16.08 5.44
N VAL A 123 -15.21 -15.26 6.22
CA VAL A 123 -15.76 -14.63 7.43
C VAL A 123 -16.79 -13.56 7.03
N ILE A 124 -16.53 -12.82 5.96
CA ILE A 124 -17.44 -11.79 5.45
C ILE A 124 -18.73 -12.43 4.93
N GLY A 125 -18.61 -13.52 4.16
CA GLY A 125 -19.77 -14.27 3.66
C GLY A 125 -20.66 -14.80 4.79
N HIS A 126 -20.05 -15.31 5.86
CA HIS A 126 -20.79 -15.72 7.06
C HIS A 126 -21.58 -14.57 7.70
N MET A 127 -20.96 -13.39 7.80
CA MET A 127 -21.63 -12.21 8.36
C MET A 127 -22.72 -11.66 7.44
N TYR A 128 -22.49 -11.66 6.13
CA TYR A 128 -23.49 -11.21 5.16
C TYR A 128 -24.73 -12.09 5.17
N ALA A 129 -24.59 -13.40 5.41
CA ALA A 129 -25.74 -14.31 5.57
C ALA A 129 -26.64 -13.92 6.76
N GLN A 130 -26.08 -13.24 7.78
CA GLN A 130 -26.84 -12.73 8.91
C GLN A 130 -27.40 -11.32 8.68
N TRP A 131 -26.66 -10.47 7.96
CA TRP A 131 -27.03 -9.06 7.78
C TRP A 131 -28.02 -8.85 6.63
N VAL A 132 -27.94 -9.66 5.57
CA VAL A 132 -28.76 -9.53 4.36
C VAL A 132 -29.97 -10.43 4.46
N GLN A 133 -31.14 -9.88 4.77
CA GLN A 133 -32.40 -10.61 4.94
C GLN A 133 -33.44 -10.24 3.88
N SER A 134 -33.36 -9.04 3.34
CA SER A 134 -34.28 -8.55 2.30
C SER A 134 -33.56 -7.70 1.25
N TYR A 135 -34.19 -7.48 0.11
CA TYR A 135 -33.66 -6.58 -0.93
C TYR A 135 -33.39 -5.15 -0.42
N ARG A 136 -33.98 -4.75 0.73
CA ARG A 136 -33.76 -3.43 1.33
C ARG A 136 -32.40 -3.30 2.02
N ASP A 137 -31.77 -4.42 2.32
CA ASP A 137 -30.43 -4.46 2.93
C ASP A 137 -29.31 -4.38 1.88
N LEU A 138 -29.69 -4.38 0.60
CA LEU A 138 -28.78 -4.33 -0.55
C LEU A 138 -28.79 -2.96 -1.25
N PRO A 139 -27.66 -2.49 -1.83
CA PRO A 139 -26.38 -3.18 -1.82
C PRO A 139 -25.63 -3.04 -0.50
N VAL A 140 -24.85 -4.05 -0.13
CA VAL A 140 -23.81 -3.93 0.92
C VAL A 140 -22.51 -3.56 0.25
N LEU A 141 -21.91 -2.44 0.64
CA LEU A 141 -20.70 -1.87 0.04
C LEU A 141 -19.62 -1.66 1.12
N ILE A 142 -18.79 -2.66 1.34
CA ILE A 142 -17.80 -2.64 2.44
C ILE A 142 -16.38 -2.77 1.90
N ASN A 143 -15.48 -2.01 2.50
CA ASN A 143 -14.05 -2.09 2.36
C ASN A 143 -13.39 -2.40 3.69
N GLN A 144 -12.28 -3.14 3.69
CA GLN A 144 -11.44 -3.41 4.85
C GLN A 144 -9.98 -3.11 4.53
N TRP A 145 -9.32 -2.34 5.40
CA TRP A 145 -7.87 -2.19 5.44
C TRP A 145 -7.30 -3.14 6.49
N CYS A 146 -6.45 -4.05 6.07
CA CYS A 146 -5.93 -5.09 6.97
C CYS A 146 -4.64 -5.72 6.46
N ASN A 147 -4.11 -6.66 7.23
CA ASN A 147 -3.09 -7.60 6.81
C ASN A 147 -3.72 -8.95 6.47
N VAL A 148 -3.03 -9.72 5.66
CA VAL A 148 -3.30 -11.14 5.39
C VAL A 148 -2.00 -11.92 5.38
N MET A 149 -2.09 -13.24 5.57
CA MET A 149 -0.94 -14.13 5.54
C MET A 149 -1.17 -15.27 4.56
N ARG A 150 -0.23 -15.42 3.60
CA ARG A 150 -0.18 -16.52 2.63
C ARG A 150 1.21 -17.13 2.67
N TRP A 151 1.31 -18.41 2.94
CA TRP A 151 2.60 -19.09 3.14
C TRP A 151 3.40 -19.17 1.83
N GLU A 152 4.26 -18.19 1.60
CA GLU A 152 4.97 -17.97 0.34
C GLU A 152 6.38 -18.57 0.38
N LEU A 153 6.72 -19.38 -0.62
CA LEU A 153 8.04 -20.02 -0.70
C LEU A 153 9.11 -19.12 -1.32
N ARG A 154 8.72 -18.27 -2.28
CA ARG A 154 9.63 -17.38 -3.02
C ARG A 154 9.24 -15.92 -2.76
N THR A 155 9.81 -15.35 -1.72
CA THR A 155 9.46 -14.02 -1.27
C THR A 155 10.35 -12.94 -1.87
N ARG A 156 9.78 -11.74 -2.05
CA ARG A 156 10.45 -10.53 -2.50
C ARG A 156 9.75 -9.33 -1.88
N LEU A 157 10.52 -8.45 -1.24
CA LEU A 157 10.00 -7.25 -0.53
C LEU A 157 8.97 -6.51 -1.40
N PHE A 158 7.85 -6.13 -0.82
CA PHE A 158 6.66 -5.51 -1.43
C PHE A 158 5.94 -6.34 -2.50
N LEU A 159 6.64 -7.03 -3.38
CA LEU A 159 6.04 -7.72 -4.53
C LEU A 159 5.38 -9.05 -4.15
N ARG A 160 6.01 -9.81 -3.26
CA ARG A 160 5.54 -11.13 -2.86
C ARG A 160 6.11 -11.48 -1.48
N THR A 161 5.32 -11.29 -0.44
CA THR A 161 5.69 -11.58 0.96
C THR A 161 4.66 -12.50 1.59
N ALA A 162 5.06 -13.21 2.64
CA ALA A 162 4.15 -14.12 3.34
C ALA A 162 3.06 -13.35 4.07
N GLU A 163 3.41 -12.25 4.74
CA GLU A 163 2.47 -11.29 5.29
C GLU A 163 2.58 -9.97 4.50
N PHE A 164 1.43 -9.34 4.23
CA PHE A 164 1.38 -8.03 3.60
C PHE A 164 0.14 -7.25 4.02
N LEU A 165 0.25 -5.93 3.94
CA LEU A 165 -0.89 -5.03 4.07
C LEU A 165 -1.60 -4.91 2.73
N TRP A 166 -2.91 -4.84 2.80
CA TRP A 166 -3.75 -4.66 1.64
C TRP A 166 -5.06 -3.95 1.98
N GLN A 167 -5.81 -3.71 0.96
CA GLN A 167 -7.20 -3.37 1.00
C GLN A 167 -7.97 -4.49 0.29
N GLU A 168 -9.08 -4.90 0.87
CA GLU A 168 -10.04 -5.80 0.26
C GLU A 168 -11.44 -5.20 0.38
N GLY A 169 -12.13 -5.09 -0.76
CA GLY A 169 -13.52 -4.71 -0.80
C GLY A 169 -14.40 -5.91 -1.07
N HIS A 170 -15.54 -5.95 -0.42
CA HIS A 170 -16.52 -7.01 -0.56
C HIS A 170 -17.91 -6.40 -0.63
N THR A 171 -18.68 -6.77 -1.66
CA THR A 171 -20.01 -6.22 -1.87
C THR A 171 -21.03 -7.31 -2.12
N ALA A 172 -22.29 -7.02 -1.80
CA ALA A 172 -23.42 -7.86 -2.12
C ALA A 172 -24.52 -7.04 -2.81
N HIS A 173 -25.14 -7.62 -3.84
CA HIS A 173 -26.08 -6.95 -4.73
C HIS A 173 -27.32 -7.80 -4.96
N GLU A 174 -28.42 -7.14 -5.36
CA GLU A 174 -29.67 -7.80 -5.70
C GLU A 174 -29.58 -8.54 -7.05
N THR A 175 -28.83 -7.98 -8.02
CA THR A 175 -28.79 -8.46 -9.40
C THR A 175 -27.39 -8.70 -9.92
N GLU A 176 -27.28 -9.55 -10.94
CA GLU A 176 -26.04 -9.79 -11.68
C GLU A 176 -25.48 -8.50 -12.31
N GLN A 177 -26.38 -7.69 -12.86
CA GLN A 177 -26.02 -6.45 -13.53
C GLN A 177 -25.40 -5.45 -12.55
N GLU A 178 -25.93 -5.34 -11.34
CA GLU A 178 -25.35 -4.49 -10.29
C GLU A 178 -23.96 -4.98 -9.87
N ALA A 179 -23.77 -6.29 -9.67
CA ALA A 179 -22.49 -6.87 -9.31
C ALA A 179 -21.45 -6.69 -10.43
N GLU A 180 -21.82 -6.85 -11.69
CA GLU A 180 -20.92 -6.61 -12.82
C GLU A 180 -20.55 -5.12 -12.93
N ALA A 181 -21.51 -4.23 -12.79
CA ALA A 181 -21.28 -2.78 -12.81
C ALA A 181 -20.32 -2.37 -11.67
N GLU A 182 -20.50 -2.93 -10.48
CA GLU A 182 -19.61 -2.69 -9.33
C GLU A 182 -18.19 -3.21 -9.58
N THR A 183 -18.06 -4.43 -10.09
CA THR A 183 -16.76 -5.02 -10.44
C THR A 183 -15.96 -4.12 -11.40
N LEU A 184 -16.62 -3.59 -12.42
CA LEU A 184 -15.99 -2.71 -13.41
C LEU A 184 -15.73 -1.31 -12.85
N ARG A 185 -16.60 -0.79 -11.98
CA ARG A 185 -16.40 0.49 -11.28
C ARG A 185 -15.14 0.46 -10.43
N MET A 186 -14.95 -0.58 -9.65
CA MET A 186 -13.77 -0.69 -8.78
C MET A 186 -12.48 -0.92 -9.56
N LEU A 187 -12.54 -1.64 -10.68
CA LEU A 187 -11.42 -1.72 -11.61
C LEU A 187 -11.02 -0.34 -12.15
N GLU A 188 -12.02 0.51 -12.47
CA GLU A 188 -11.77 1.87 -12.95
C GLU A 188 -11.19 2.77 -11.86
N VAL A 189 -11.64 2.64 -10.62
CA VAL A 189 -11.05 3.33 -9.46
C VAL A 189 -9.55 2.99 -9.34
N TYR A 190 -9.20 1.72 -9.47
CA TYR A 190 -7.80 1.29 -9.42
C TYR A 190 -6.97 1.82 -10.59
N ARG A 191 -7.52 1.80 -11.82
CA ARG A 191 -6.85 2.36 -12.98
C ARG A 191 -6.57 3.85 -12.78
N ALA A 192 -7.60 4.62 -12.46
CA ALA A 192 -7.46 6.05 -12.24
C ALA A 192 -6.47 6.38 -11.10
N PHE A 193 -6.48 5.60 -10.02
CA PHE A 193 -5.51 5.75 -8.94
C PHE A 193 -4.08 5.47 -9.42
N ALA A 194 -3.86 4.34 -10.12
CA ALA A 194 -2.54 3.97 -10.62
C ALA A 194 -1.96 5.03 -11.57
N GLU A 195 -2.78 5.56 -12.48
CA GLU A 195 -2.34 6.54 -13.47
C GLU A 195 -2.22 7.95 -12.89
N ASP A 196 -3.24 8.43 -12.14
CA ASP A 196 -3.30 9.82 -11.67
C ASP A 196 -2.41 10.09 -10.45
N VAL A 197 -2.20 9.08 -9.59
CA VAL A 197 -1.50 9.25 -8.31
C VAL A 197 -0.14 8.59 -8.31
N LEU A 198 -0.05 7.34 -8.76
CA LEU A 198 1.22 6.62 -8.85
C LEU A 198 1.96 6.87 -10.17
N ALA A 199 1.32 7.54 -11.15
CA ALA A 199 1.85 7.79 -12.48
C ALA A 199 2.28 6.50 -13.22
N ILE A 200 1.64 5.38 -12.93
CA ILE A 200 1.90 4.08 -13.57
C ILE A 200 0.84 3.85 -14.65
N PRO A 201 1.19 3.91 -15.94
CA PRO A 201 0.28 3.52 -17.00
C PRO A 201 -0.10 2.05 -16.86
N VAL A 202 -1.41 1.74 -16.91
CA VAL A 202 -1.90 0.38 -16.75
C VAL A 202 -2.90 0.00 -17.83
N ILE A 203 -2.91 -1.30 -18.15
CA ILE A 203 -3.87 -1.90 -19.06
C ILE A 203 -4.91 -2.65 -18.25
N LYS A 204 -6.19 -2.36 -18.49
CA LYS A 204 -7.31 -3.15 -17.95
C LYS A 204 -7.55 -4.38 -18.80
N GLY A 205 -7.72 -5.53 -18.19
CA GLY A 205 -8.01 -6.77 -18.90
C GLY A 205 -8.84 -7.74 -18.08
N ARG A 206 -9.55 -8.64 -18.78
CA ARG A 206 -10.18 -9.81 -18.18
C ARG A 206 -9.16 -10.95 -18.19
N LYS A 207 -9.00 -11.62 -17.04
CA LYS A 207 -8.16 -12.82 -16.93
C LYS A 207 -8.78 -14.02 -17.65
N THR A 208 -7.91 -14.89 -18.11
CA THR A 208 -8.31 -16.20 -18.69
C THR A 208 -8.96 -17.09 -17.63
N GLU A 209 -9.67 -18.12 -18.07
CA GLU A 209 -10.29 -19.09 -17.14
C GLU A 209 -9.26 -19.78 -16.23
N ALA A 210 -8.03 -19.99 -16.71
CA ALA A 210 -6.96 -20.62 -15.96
C ALA A 210 -6.32 -19.69 -14.88
N GLU A 211 -6.47 -18.37 -15.03
CA GLU A 211 -5.83 -17.39 -14.14
C GLU A 211 -6.82 -16.60 -13.30
N LYS A 212 -8.11 -16.81 -13.51
CA LYS A 212 -9.14 -16.12 -12.71
C LYS A 212 -9.07 -16.52 -11.24
N PHE A 213 -9.54 -15.64 -10.37
CA PHE A 213 -9.65 -15.93 -8.95
C PHE A 213 -10.54 -17.17 -8.72
N PRO A 214 -10.11 -18.14 -7.89
CA PRO A 214 -10.91 -19.31 -7.57
C PRO A 214 -12.30 -18.93 -7.06
N GLY A 215 -13.34 -19.54 -7.61
CA GLY A 215 -14.74 -19.22 -7.27
C GLY A 215 -15.31 -17.98 -7.97
N ALA A 216 -14.53 -17.17 -8.66
CA ALA A 216 -15.06 -16.05 -9.43
C ALA A 216 -15.66 -16.53 -10.77
N VAL A 217 -16.72 -15.85 -11.21
CA VAL A 217 -17.26 -15.98 -12.57
C VAL A 217 -16.38 -15.24 -13.56
N LYS A 218 -15.94 -14.04 -13.18
CA LYS A 218 -15.01 -13.21 -13.96
C LYS A 218 -14.01 -12.55 -13.03
N THR A 219 -12.76 -12.45 -13.47
CA THR A 219 -11.72 -11.68 -12.82
C THR A 219 -11.16 -10.66 -13.80
N TYR A 220 -11.12 -9.41 -13.37
CA TYR A 220 -10.46 -8.32 -14.07
C TYR A 220 -9.22 -7.89 -13.32
N ALA A 221 -8.23 -7.37 -14.05
CA ALA A 221 -6.98 -6.86 -13.47
C ALA A 221 -6.57 -5.56 -14.16
N ILE A 222 -5.80 -4.77 -13.45
CA ILE A 222 -4.94 -3.74 -14.01
C ILE A 222 -3.49 -4.22 -13.97
N GLU A 223 -2.78 -4.11 -15.09
CA GLU A 223 -1.38 -4.54 -15.21
C GLU A 223 -0.54 -3.40 -15.77
N GLY A 224 0.59 -3.11 -15.11
CA GLY A 224 1.58 -2.14 -15.55
C GLY A 224 2.77 -2.83 -16.20
N LEU A 225 3.34 -2.24 -17.24
CA LEU A 225 4.59 -2.70 -17.83
C LEU A 225 5.77 -2.13 -17.05
N MET A 226 6.60 -3.03 -16.53
CA MET A 226 7.79 -2.65 -15.75
C MET A 226 9.00 -2.46 -16.65
N GLN A 227 10.06 -1.83 -16.14
CA GLN A 227 11.26 -1.50 -16.91
C GLN A 227 12.03 -2.74 -17.43
N ASP A 228 11.81 -3.91 -16.84
CA ASP A 228 12.36 -5.19 -17.34
C ASP A 228 11.51 -5.83 -18.46
N GLY A 229 10.50 -5.12 -18.96
CA GLY A 229 9.62 -5.57 -20.02
C GLY A 229 8.55 -6.57 -19.58
N LYS A 230 8.40 -6.83 -18.27
CA LYS A 230 7.37 -7.74 -17.75
C LYS A 230 6.15 -6.97 -17.24
N ALA A 231 4.98 -7.57 -17.46
CA ALA A 231 3.75 -7.08 -16.86
C ALA A 231 3.69 -7.42 -15.37
N LEU A 232 3.27 -6.46 -14.55
CA LEU A 232 2.99 -6.65 -13.13
C LEU A 232 1.53 -6.35 -12.84
N GLN A 233 0.83 -7.31 -12.22
CA GLN A 233 -0.53 -7.10 -11.74
C GLN A 233 -0.54 -6.11 -10.57
N CYS A 234 -1.22 -4.99 -10.75
CA CYS A 234 -1.31 -3.89 -9.78
C CYS A 234 -2.60 -3.90 -8.96
N GLY A 235 -3.65 -4.53 -9.45
CA GLY A 235 -4.92 -4.64 -8.73
C GLY A 235 -5.88 -5.60 -9.44
N THR A 236 -6.85 -6.14 -8.70
CA THR A 236 -7.86 -7.06 -9.23
C THR A 236 -9.25 -6.70 -8.76
N SER A 237 -10.24 -7.03 -9.59
CA SER A 237 -11.67 -6.93 -9.26
C SER A 237 -12.39 -8.16 -9.79
N HIS A 238 -13.17 -8.81 -8.93
CA HIS A 238 -13.76 -10.11 -9.17
C HIS A 238 -15.30 -10.02 -9.10
N ASN A 239 -15.96 -10.45 -10.16
CA ASN A 239 -17.36 -10.81 -10.08
C ASN A 239 -17.43 -12.27 -9.58
N LEU A 240 -17.91 -12.46 -8.36
CA LEU A 240 -18.02 -13.78 -7.73
C LEU A 240 -19.33 -14.50 -8.11
N GLY A 241 -20.24 -13.80 -8.82
CA GLY A 241 -21.54 -14.32 -9.12
C GLY A 241 -22.30 -14.67 -7.85
N GLN A 242 -22.89 -15.87 -7.83
CA GLN A 242 -23.57 -16.43 -6.66
C GLN A 242 -22.78 -17.56 -5.98
N ASN A 243 -21.54 -17.83 -6.39
CA ASN A 243 -20.79 -19.00 -5.90
C ASN A 243 -20.55 -18.92 -4.40
N PHE A 244 -20.00 -17.81 -3.91
CA PHE A 244 -19.81 -17.59 -2.47
C PHE A 244 -21.13 -17.40 -1.73
N ALA A 245 -22.12 -16.74 -2.36
CA ALA A 245 -23.43 -16.58 -1.76
C ALA A 245 -24.12 -17.92 -1.52
N LYS A 246 -23.95 -18.89 -2.42
CA LYS A 246 -24.47 -20.26 -2.23
C LYS A 246 -23.66 -21.03 -1.17
N ALA A 247 -22.33 -20.87 -1.15
CA ALA A 247 -21.47 -21.53 -0.17
C ALA A 247 -21.76 -21.08 1.27
N PHE A 248 -22.02 -19.80 1.48
CA PHE A 248 -22.29 -19.20 2.81
C PHE A 248 -23.77 -18.95 3.10
N ASP A 249 -24.66 -19.29 2.17
CA ASP A 249 -26.11 -19.14 2.30
C ASP A 249 -26.55 -17.67 2.45
N ILE A 250 -25.93 -16.76 1.68
CA ILE A 250 -26.29 -15.35 1.65
C ILE A 250 -27.56 -15.20 0.81
N LYS A 251 -28.71 -15.22 1.49
CA LYS A 251 -30.05 -15.18 0.88
C LYS A 251 -30.84 -13.98 1.37
N PHE A 252 -31.75 -13.50 0.54
CA PHE A 252 -32.66 -12.43 0.90
C PHE A 252 -34.03 -12.62 0.27
N LEU A 253 -35.01 -12.00 0.90
CA LEU A 253 -36.35 -11.90 0.35
C LEU A 253 -36.38 -10.86 -0.77
N GLY A 254 -36.56 -11.31 -2.01
CA GLY A 254 -36.64 -10.46 -3.19
C GLY A 254 -37.93 -9.67 -3.27
N ARG A 255 -38.00 -8.75 -4.24
CA ARG A 255 -39.18 -7.90 -4.49
C ARG A 255 -40.42 -8.70 -4.92
N ASP A 256 -40.24 -9.90 -5.45
CA ASP A 256 -41.31 -10.85 -5.86
C ASP A 256 -41.70 -11.82 -4.75
N ASN A 257 -41.30 -11.57 -3.51
CA ASN A 257 -41.49 -12.41 -2.33
C ASN A 257 -40.85 -13.82 -2.42
N LYS A 258 -39.85 -13.99 -3.28
CA LYS A 258 -39.05 -15.22 -3.30
C LYS A 258 -37.71 -15.05 -2.58
N ILE A 259 -37.22 -16.12 -1.98
CA ILE A 259 -35.90 -16.17 -1.40
C ILE A 259 -34.90 -16.50 -2.51
N VAL A 260 -33.90 -15.62 -2.69
CA VAL A 260 -32.88 -15.75 -3.72
C VAL A 260 -31.49 -15.49 -3.11
N HIS A 261 -30.43 -16.00 -3.73
CA HIS A 261 -29.07 -15.70 -3.31
C HIS A 261 -28.61 -14.35 -3.86
N ALA A 262 -27.80 -13.65 -3.08
CA ALA A 262 -27.17 -12.41 -3.49
C ALA A 262 -26.11 -12.64 -4.58
N TRP A 263 -25.81 -11.58 -5.34
CA TRP A 263 -24.66 -11.50 -6.23
C TRP A 263 -23.54 -10.77 -5.52
N THR A 264 -22.34 -11.32 -5.54
CA THR A 264 -21.23 -10.78 -4.73
C THR A 264 -20.04 -10.40 -5.59
N THR A 265 -19.26 -9.45 -5.09
CA THR A 265 -17.97 -9.06 -5.68
C THR A 265 -16.90 -8.99 -4.61
N SER A 266 -15.62 -9.14 -5.03
CA SER A 266 -14.48 -8.78 -4.21
C SER A 266 -13.42 -8.08 -5.06
N TRP A 267 -12.65 -7.18 -4.47
CA TRP A 267 -11.65 -6.42 -5.17
C TRP A 267 -10.55 -5.97 -4.20
N GLY A 268 -9.29 -5.89 -4.70
CA GLY A 268 -8.16 -5.64 -3.82
C GLY A 268 -6.90 -5.13 -4.48
N VAL A 269 -6.16 -4.35 -3.69
CA VAL A 269 -4.77 -3.93 -3.94
C VAL A 269 -3.94 -4.06 -2.67
N SER A 270 -2.64 -4.21 -2.79
CA SER A 270 -1.73 -4.43 -1.67
C SER A 270 -0.51 -3.51 -1.74
N THR A 271 0.36 -3.63 -0.75
CA THR A 271 1.69 -3.03 -0.74
C THR A 271 2.53 -3.36 -1.97
N ARG A 272 2.09 -4.30 -2.84
CA ARG A 272 2.68 -4.53 -4.17
C ARG A 272 2.72 -3.26 -5.03
N LEU A 273 1.79 -2.32 -4.83
CA LEU A 273 1.80 -1.03 -5.53
C LEU A 273 3.08 -0.22 -5.26
N ILE A 274 3.67 -0.33 -4.07
CA ILE A 274 4.98 0.29 -3.76
C ILE A 274 6.06 -0.36 -4.62
N GLY A 275 6.06 -1.69 -4.72
CA GLY A 275 6.99 -2.41 -5.60
C GLY A 275 6.82 -2.04 -7.08
N ALA A 276 5.58 -1.92 -7.54
CA ALA A 276 5.27 -1.48 -8.91
C ALA A 276 5.82 -0.08 -9.19
N MET A 277 5.64 0.84 -8.26
CA MET A 277 6.13 2.22 -8.36
C MET A 277 7.66 2.28 -8.42
N ILE A 278 8.37 1.50 -7.59
CA ILE A 278 9.83 1.39 -7.65
C ILE A 278 10.26 0.88 -9.03
N MET A 279 9.64 -0.19 -9.52
CA MET A 279 9.98 -0.81 -10.80
C MET A 279 9.60 0.06 -12.01
N ALA A 280 8.62 0.95 -11.88
CA ALA A 280 8.20 1.84 -12.94
C ALA A 280 9.05 3.12 -13.05
N HIS A 281 9.45 3.69 -11.91
CA HIS A 281 10.01 5.06 -11.88
C HIS A 281 11.47 5.15 -11.46
N SER A 282 11.95 4.25 -10.57
CA SER A 282 13.30 4.36 -10.02
C SER A 282 14.38 4.12 -11.08
N ASP A 283 15.54 4.69 -10.85
CA ASP A 283 16.69 4.62 -11.75
C ASP A 283 17.93 4.01 -11.06
N ASP A 284 19.10 4.17 -11.67
CA ASP A 284 20.34 3.59 -11.15
C ASP A 284 20.99 4.46 -10.04
N ASP A 285 20.44 5.64 -9.76
CA ASP A 285 20.87 6.52 -8.69
C ASP A 285 20.00 6.38 -7.43
N GLY A 286 18.78 5.85 -7.54
CA GLY A 286 17.94 5.53 -6.39
C GLY A 286 16.44 5.49 -6.63
N LEU A 287 15.70 5.75 -5.57
CA LEU A 287 14.24 5.79 -5.58
C LEU A 287 13.75 7.04 -6.30
N VAL A 288 12.70 6.88 -7.11
CA VAL A 288 11.95 8.00 -7.70
C VAL A 288 10.50 7.88 -7.27
N LEU A 289 10.00 8.86 -6.53
CA LEU A 289 8.62 8.92 -6.06
C LEU A 289 7.80 9.95 -6.84
N PRO A 290 6.61 9.61 -7.29
CA PRO A 290 5.62 10.60 -7.70
C PRO A 290 5.34 11.57 -6.54
N PRO A 291 5.29 12.91 -6.79
CA PRO A 291 5.12 13.89 -5.71
C PRO A 291 3.87 13.68 -4.85
N ARG A 292 2.81 13.08 -5.40
CA ARG A 292 1.55 12.82 -4.67
C ARG A 292 1.67 11.79 -3.55
N VAL A 293 2.67 10.92 -3.60
CA VAL A 293 2.90 9.88 -2.56
C VAL A 293 4.17 10.09 -1.76
N ALA A 294 4.99 11.07 -2.13
CA ALA A 294 6.18 11.44 -1.39
C ALA A 294 5.81 12.14 -0.07
N GLN A 295 6.28 11.63 1.06
CA GLN A 295 6.09 12.31 2.34
C GLN A 295 6.90 13.61 2.39
N ASN A 296 8.15 13.57 1.97
CA ASN A 296 9.01 14.74 1.87
C ASN A 296 9.05 15.17 0.39
N VAL A 297 8.41 16.28 0.07
CA VAL A 297 8.30 16.75 -1.33
C VAL A 297 9.44 17.64 -1.75
N VAL A 298 10.03 18.39 -0.82
CA VAL A 298 11.17 19.28 -1.05
C VAL A 298 12.23 19.03 0.01
N ALA A 299 13.48 18.86 -0.42
CA ALA A 299 14.64 18.90 0.44
C ALA A 299 15.50 20.14 0.11
N ILE A 300 15.67 21.03 1.08
CA ILE A 300 16.54 22.20 0.98
C ILE A 300 17.90 21.82 1.55
N VAL A 301 18.95 22.01 0.74
CA VAL A 301 20.35 21.77 1.09
C VAL A 301 21.08 23.11 1.16
N PRO A 302 21.26 23.69 2.36
CA PRO A 302 22.05 24.91 2.52
C PRO A 302 23.54 24.63 2.31
N ILE A 303 24.22 25.52 1.56
CA ILE A 303 25.64 25.42 1.21
C ILE A 303 26.35 26.69 1.72
N PHE A 304 27.33 26.54 2.60
CA PHE A 304 28.10 27.63 3.17
C PHE A 304 29.48 27.12 3.64
N LYS A 305 30.45 28.04 3.77
CA LYS A 305 31.81 27.73 4.24
C LYS A 305 32.20 28.48 5.52
N THR A 306 31.55 29.61 5.78
CA THR A 306 31.81 30.46 6.95
C THR A 306 30.51 30.72 7.71
N ASP A 307 30.65 31.14 8.98
CA ASP A 307 29.50 31.51 9.80
C ASP A 307 28.73 32.73 9.25
N GLU A 308 29.44 33.67 8.58
CA GLU A 308 28.84 34.82 7.93
C GLU A 308 27.96 34.37 6.72
N GLU A 309 28.51 33.48 5.88
CA GLU A 309 27.77 32.90 4.78
C GLU A 309 26.53 32.10 5.30
N ARG A 310 26.73 31.33 6.37
CA ARG A 310 25.68 30.57 7.02
C ARG A 310 24.51 31.46 7.45
N ALA A 311 24.80 32.61 8.06
CA ALA A 311 23.76 33.54 8.51
C ALA A 311 22.96 34.11 7.34
N LYS A 312 23.64 34.49 6.23
CA LYS A 312 22.98 34.99 5.01
C LYS A 312 22.12 33.91 4.33
N VAL A 313 22.66 32.69 4.18
CA VAL A 313 21.96 31.55 3.61
C VAL A 313 20.76 31.17 4.48
N ALA A 314 20.91 31.15 5.80
CA ALA A 314 19.81 30.84 6.72
C ALA A 314 18.64 31.84 6.60
N ALA A 315 18.93 33.14 6.51
CA ALA A 315 17.90 34.14 6.31
C ALA A 315 17.16 34.00 4.96
N PHE A 316 17.88 33.55 3.93
CA PHE A 316 17.26 33.28 2.62
C PHE A 316 16.45 31.98 2.63
N VAL A 317 16.98 30.92 3.21
CA VAL A 317 16.27 29.63 3.42
C VAL A 317 14.98 29.86 4.20
N GLU A 318 14.98 30.68 5.25
CA GLU A 318 13.78 31.03 5.99
C GLU A 318 12.70 31.66 5.07
N LYS A 319 13.09 32.60 4.21
CA LYS A 319 12.16 33.21 3.24
C LYS A 319 11.55 32.17 2.29
N VAL A 320 12.41 31.26 1.78
CA VAL A 320 11.97 30.18 0.88
C VAL A 320 11.00 29.25 1.59
N VAL A 321 11.33 28.80 2.81
CA VAL A 321 10.45 27.91 3.58
C VAL A 321 9.10 28.61 3.87
N ARG A 322 9.12 29.87 4.33
CA ARG A 322 7.88 30.64 4.58
C ARG A 322 7.01 30.76 3.32
N SER A 323 7.65 30.97 2.16
CA SER A 323 6.93 31.00 0.88
C SER A 323 6.27 29.67 0.52
N LEU A 324 6.85 28.54 0.91
CA LEU A 324 6.34 27.20 0.63
C LEU A 324 5.25 26.76 1.60
N VAL A 325 5.39 27.06 2.91
CA VAL A 325 4.54 26.48 3.96
C VAL A 325 3.68 27.53 4.67
N GLY A 326 3.94 28.82 4.46
CA GLY A 326 3.29 29.93 5.16
C GLY A 326 3.91 30.26 6.53
N ASP A 327 3.68 31.47 7.00
CA ASP A 327 4.24 31.99 8.25
C ASP A 327 3.77 31.22 9.49
N GLU A 328 2.49 30.86 9.54
CA GLU A 328 1.89 30.12 10.65
C GLU A 328 2.58 28.76 10.86
N GLU A 329 2.74 28.00 9.79
CA GLU A 329 3.41 26.69 9.86
C GLU A 329 4.89 26.83 10.19
N PHE A 330 5.57 27.82 9.62
CA PHE A 330 6.97 28.08 9.92
C PHE A 330 7.19 28.33 11.41
N GLU A 331 6.40 29.21 12.05
CA GLU A 331 6.53 29.50 13.48
C GLU A 331 6.12 28.30 14.35
N ALA A 332 5.05 27.60 13.99
CA ALA A 332 4.62 26.40 14.71
C ALA A 332 5.69 25.29 14.67
N ALA A 333 6.40 25.14 13.55
CA ALA A 333 7.42 24.12 13.38
C ALA A 333 8.66 24.39 14.25
N ARG A 334 8.99 25.64 14.58
CA ARG A 334 10.12 26.00 15.46
C ARG A 334 10.07 25.29 16.81
N THR A 335 8.89 25.06 17.36
CA THR A 335 8.69 24.37 18.64
C THR A 335 8.79 22.84 18.52
N ARG A 336 8.68 22.29 17.31
CA ARG A 336 8.69 20.84 17.05
C ARG A 336 10.05 20.33 16.55
N GLN A 337 10.95 21.23 16.15
CA GLN A 337 12.24 20.84 15.56
C GLN A 337 13.15 20.19 16.60
N GLN A 338 13.69 19.03 16.21
CA GLN A 338 14.70 18.31 16.96
C GLN A 338 15.84 17.89 16.01
N GLY A 339 17.08 18.21 16.38
CA GLY A 339 18.24 17.86 15.58
C GLY A 339 18.54 18.82 14.42
N GLU A 340 19.39 18.37 13.50
CA GLU A 340 19.96 19.17 12.42
C GLU A 340 19.14 19.11 11.12
N VAL A 341 18.07 18.32 11.06
CA VAL A 341 17.14 18.28 9.94
C VAL A 341 15.83 18.89 10.38
N ALA A 342 15.54 20.08 9.87
CA ALA A 342 14.29 20.77 10.15
C ALA A 342 13.18 20.28 9.21
N SER A 343 11.95 20.16 9.72
CA SER A 343 10.79 19.66 8.98
C SER A 343 9.57 20.55 9.16
N TYR A 344 8.91 20.89 8.07
CA TYR A 344 7.76 21.79 8.00
C TYR A 344 6.65 21.10 7.20
N PHE A 345 5.39 21.20 7.64
CA PHE A 345 4.29 20.67 6.84
C PHE A 345 4.05 21.55 5.61
N PHE A 346 4.23 20.95 4.42
CA PHE A 346 3.82 21.54 3.16
C PHE A 346 2.30 21.47 2.99
N ASP A 347 1.73 20.32 3.39
CA ASP A 347 0.30 20.09 3.45
C ASP A 347 -0.02 19.28 4.73
N LYS A 348 -0.80 19.85 5.61
CA LYS A 348 -1.20 19.22 6.88
C LYS A 348 -2.20 18.07 6.69
N ILE A 349 -2.98 18.08 5.61
CA ILE A 349 -3.96 17.03 5.31
C ILE A 349 -3.26 15.78 4.77
N THR A 350 -2.35 15.98 3.83
CA THR A 350 -1.57 14.88 3.23
C THR A 350 -0.34 14.51 4.05
N HIS A 351 0.02 15.30 5.07
CA HIS A 351 1.23 15.19 5.87
C HIS A 351 2.52 15.32 5.05
N GLN A 352 2.44 15.95 3.89
CA GLN A 352 3.62 16.23 3.07
C GLN A 352 4.47 17.32 3.69
N ARG A 353 5.80 17.24 3.50
CA ARG A 353 6.76 18.07 4.20
C ARG A 353 7.79 18.70 3.28
N VAL A 354 8.24 19.89 3.68
CA VAL A 354 9.50 20.50 3.25
C VAL A 354 10.52 20.22 4.35
N ILE A 355 11.70 19.78 4.00
CA ILE A 355 12.80 19.56 4.94
C ILE A 355 13.96 20.48 4.62
N VAL A 356 14.73 20.88 5.65
CA VAL A 356 15.97 21.64 5.54
C VAL A 356 17.08 20.89 6.24
N ASP A 357 18.12 20.52 5.50
CA ASP A 357 19.22 19.69 5.99
C ASP A 357 20.42 20.55 6.45
N TRP A 358 20.45 20.84 7.75
CA TRP A 358 21.51 21.57 8.40
C TRP A 358 22.67 20.71 8.92
N ARG A 359 22.64 19.39 8.68
CA ARG A 359 23.70 18.48 9.16
C ARG A 359 25.07 18.95 8.72
N ASP A 360 26.06 18.75 9.58
CA ASP A 360 27.48 18.99 9.23
C ASP A 360 27.99 17.84 8.33
N ALA A 361 27.71 17.96 7.04
CA ALA A 361 28.09 17.02 6.00
C ALA A 361 28.37 17.76 4.69
N ARG A 362 29.15 17.15 3.80
CA ARG A 362 29.45 17.74 2.50
C ARG A 362 28.15 17.93 1.71
N PRO A 363 28.00 19.02 0.96
CA PRO A 363 26.79 19.24 0.16
C PRO A 363 26.42 18.05 -0.74
N GLY A 364 27.39 17.46 -1.44
CA GLY A 364 27.17 16.29 -2.29
C GLY A 364 26.69 15.06 -1.54
N ASP A 365 27.10 14.85 -0.27
CA ASP A 365 26.63 13.74 0.55
C ASP A 365 25.16 13.96 0.97
N LYS A 366 24.77 15.22 1.24
CA LYS A 366 23.38 15.59 1.51
C LYS A 366 22.48 15.40 0.28
N GLN A 367 22.95 15.89 -0.88
CA GLN A 367 22.26 15.74 -2.16
C GLN A 367 21.98 14.27 -2.44
N PHE A 368 23.02 13.46 -2.43
CA PHE A 368 22.95 12.02 -2.65
C PHE A 368 22.03 11.30 -1.65
N HIS A 369 22.09 11.70 -0.37
CA HIS A 369 21.22 11.16 0.66
C HIS A 369 19.73 11.33 0.35
N TRP A 370 19.34 12.51 -0.14
CA TRP A 370 17.94 12.81 -0.46
C TRP A 370 17.50 12.26 -1.81
N GLU A 371 18.42 12.21 -2.78
CA GLU A 371 18.21 11.56 -4.06
C GLU A 371 17.87 10.09 -3.91
N GLN A 372 18.67 9.34 -3.17
CA GLN A 372 18.42 7.92 -2.91
C GLN A 372 17.08 7.67 -2.23
N ARG A 373 16.52 8.64 -1.51
CA ARG A 373 15.22 8.55 -0.84
C ARG A 373 14.03 8.98 -1.69
N GLY A 374 14.29 9.35 -2.94
CA GLY A 374 13.23 9.69 -3.88
C GLY A 374 12.53 11.02 -3.58
N ILE A 375 13.25 11.99 -3.01
CA ILE A 375 12.72 13.34 -2.83
C ILE A 375 12.41 13.94 -4.22
N PRO A 376 11.18 14.38 -4.49
CA PRO A 376 10.82 14.91 -5.81
C PRO A 376 11.58 16.17 -6.21
N PHE A 377 11.89 17.05 -5.25
CA PHE A 377 12.58 18.31 -5.52
C PHE A 377 13.69 18.55 -4.49
N ARG A 378 14.89 18.87 -4.98
CA ARG A 378 15.99 19.36 -4.16
C ARG A 378 16.26 20.81 -4.49
N PHE A 379 16.38 21.63 -3.46
CA PHE A 379 16.76 23.02 -3.57
C PHE A 379 18.15 23.21 -2.98
N GLU A 380 19.09 23.65 -3.80
CA GLU A 380 20.42 24.02 -3.37
C GLU A 380 20.47 25.52 -3.16
N ILE A 381 20.91 25.96 -2.00
CA ILE A 381 20.95 27.38 -1.67
C ILE A 381 22.33 27.73 -1.10
N GLY A 382 23.14 28.44 -1.87
CA GLY A 382 24.44 28.95 -1.49
C GLY A 382 24.51 30.48 -1.53
N PRO A 383 25.70 31.09 -1.22
CA PRO A 383 25.88 32.55 -1.21
C PRO A 383 25.53 33.22 -2.54
N LYS A 384 25.84 32.58 -3.67
CA LYS A 384 25.53 33.12 -5.02
C LYS A 384 24.02 33.17 -5.28
N ASP A 385 23.27 32.19 -4.78
CA ASP A 385 21.82 32.13 -4.91
C ASP A 385 21.16 33.24 -4.09
N VAL A 386 21.72 33.50 -2.88
CA VAL A 386 21.29 34.61 -2.01
C VAL A 386 21.50 35.96 -2.71
N GLU A 387 22.68 36.19 -3.34
CA GLU A 387 22.99 37.41 -4.06
C GLU A 387 22.13 37.58 -5.31
N GLY A 388 21.88 36.53 -6.05
CA GLY A 388 21.08 36.50 -7.27
C GLY A 388 19.56 36.49 -7.03
N GLY A 389 19.11 36.23 -5.79
CA GLY A 389 17.70 36.05 -5.47
C GLY A 389 17.09 34.84 -6.20
N SER A 390 17.87 33.81 -6.48
CA SER A 390 17.50 32.60 -7.24
C SER A 390 17.69 31.34 -6.42
N ILE A 391 17.19 30.22 -6.91
CA ILE A 391 17.33 28.91 -6.29
C ILE A 391 17.68 27.92 -7.40
N MET A 392 18.70 27.09 -7.17
CA MET A 392 18.92 25.91 -8.00
C MET A 392 17.91 24.84 -7.58
N VAL A 393 17.09 24.39 -8.53
CA VAL A 393 16.13 23.29 -8.32
C VAL A 393 16.60 22.10 -9.15
N ASP A 394 16.76 20.98 -8.46
CA ASP A 394 17.09 19.70 -9.07
C ASP A 394 16.08 18.63 -8.65
N ARG A 395 16.07 17.53 -9.38
CA ARG A 395 15.19 16.39 -9.16
C ARG A 395 15.94 15.26 -8.45
#